data_cbdf7c092d991ae7bd88119230966928
#
_entry.id   cbdf7c092d991ae7bd88119230966928
#
_cell.length_a   1.000
_cell.length_b   1.000
_cell.length_c   1.000
_cell.angle_alpha   90.00
_cell.angle_beta   90.00
_cell.angle_gamma   90.00
#
_symmetry.space_group_name_H-M   'P 1'
#
loop_
_entity.id
_entity.type
_entity.pdbx_description
1 polymer ?
#
loop_
_entity_poly.entity_id
_entity_poly.type
_entity_poly.pdbx_seq_one_letter_code
_entity_poly.pdbx_strand_id
1 'polypeptide(L)'
;MDILVNGYMYPFVNQDVLAATLPHLSLLSIFTYGITSEGDLIPIDDESLIEAARQNGVVPLMVLAAMDAEGNFDSQIASDMLNNPEARERLIENILNTIRAKNLGGVDIDFEFLYAEDREAYASFVDQTRQRLNPEGYIVAVALAPKTYAEQPGLLYESHDYGLMGQAANLVLLMTYEWGYRFGPPMAVAPVDQVRRVLDYGITEI
;
A
#
# COMPACT_ATOMS: atom_id res chain seq x y z
N MET A 1 18.59 -4.08 16.40
CA MET A 1 17.54 -3.53 15.51
C MET A 1 16.55 -4.65 15.32
N ASP A 2 15.35 -4.48 15.78
CA ASP A 2 14.30 -5.49 15.60
C ASP A 2 13.82 -5.43 14.16
N ILE A 3 13.68 -6.60 13.53
CA ILE A 3 13.19 -6.70 12.15
C ILE A 3 11.67 -6.63 12.20
N LEU A 4 11.07 -5.70 11.44
CA LEU A 4 9.64 -5.68 11.22
C LEU A 4 9.28 -6.66 10.10
N VAL A 5 8.33 -7.53 10.37
CA VAL A 5 7.78 -8.48 9.39
C VAL A 5 6.34 -8.07 9.10
N ASN A 6 6.04 -7.68 7.86
CA ASN A 6 4.70 -7.37 7.40
C ASN A 6 4.15 -8.51 6.54
N GLY A 7 2.91 -8.92 6.80
CA GLY A 7 2.19 -9.89 5.97
C GLY A 7 0.95 -9.26 5.36
N TYR A 8 0.68 -9.54 4.08
CA TYR A 8 -0.57 -9.17 3.41
C TYR A 8 -1.56 -10.32 3.46
N MET A 9 -2.80 -10.02 3.83
CA MET A 9 -3.86 -11.03 3.89
C MET A 9 -5.19 -10.49 3.36
N TYR A 10 -5.92 -11.37 2.67
CA TYR A 10 -7.31 -11.11 2.31
C TYR A 10 -8.25 -11.50 3.45
N PRO A 11 -9.44 -10.85 3.58
CA PRO A 11 -10.44 -11.19 4.58
C PRO A 11 -10.90 -12.66 4.57
N PHE A 12 -10.83 -13.31 3.41
CA PHE A 12 -11.20 -14.70 3.22
C PHE A 12 -10.05 -15.72 3.43
N VAL A 13 -8.95 -15.31 4.08
CA VAL A 13 -7.82 -16.22 4.38
C VAL A 13 -8.27 -17.42 5.22
N ASN A 14 -7.65 -18.58 4.95
CA ASN A 14 -7.88 -19.76 5.78
C ASN A 14 -7.43 -19.52 7.23
N GLN A 15 -8.29 -19.84 8.21
CA GLN A 15 -8.04 -19.56 9.63
C GLN A 15 -6.83 -20.30 10.20
N ASP A 16 -6.52 -21.52 9.71
CA ASP A 16 -5.33 -22.25 10.14
C ASP A 16 -4.05 -21.56 9.63
N VAL A 17 -4.09 -21.01 8.41
CA VAL A 17 -2.98 -20.21 7.85
C VAL A 17 -2.80 -18.93 8.64
N LEU A 18 -3.89 -18.21 8.94
CA LEU A 18 -3.87 -16.99 9.76
C LEU A 18 -3.22 -17.27 11.12
N ALA A 19 -3.73 -18.29 11.84
CA ALA A 19 -3.24 -18.65 13.18
C ALA A 19 -1.76 -19.08 13.17
N ALA A 20 -1.31 -19.78 12.12
CA ALA A 20 0.09 -20.20 11.98
C ALA A 20 1.02 -19.03 11.62
N THR A 21 0.52 -17.97 10.97
CA THR A 21 1.34 -16.87 10.45
C THR A 21 1.46 -15.72 11.45
N LEU A 22 0.39 -15.35 12.14
CA LEU A 22 0.34 -14.21 13.06
C LEU A 22 1.49 -14.16 14.08
N PRO A 23 1.93 -15.26 14.71
CA PRO A 23 3.03 -15.22 15.68
C PRO A 23 4.38 -14.76 15.08
N HIS A 24 4.50 -14.70 13.78
CA HIS A 24 5.73 -14.33 13.07
C HIS A 24 5.67 -12.93 12.48
N LEU A 25 4.55 -12.20 12.65
CA LEU A 25 4.34 -10.87 12.09
C LEU A 25 4.52 -9.77 13.14
N SER A 26 4.96 -8.60 12.68
CA SER A 26 4.89 -7.33 13.40
C SER A 26 3.69 -6.49 12.93
N LEU A 27 3.42 -6.54 11.63
CA LEU A 27 2.34 -5.82 10.95
C LEU A 27 1.51 -6.80 10.12
N LEU A 28 0.22 -6.51 9.99
CA LEU A 28 -0.70 -7.22 9.11
C LEU A 28 -1.41 -6.21 8.21
N SER A 29 -1.04 -6.14 6.94
CA SER A 29 -1.71 -5.33 5.92
C SER A 29 -2.91 -6.09 5.38
N ILE A 30 -4.13 -5.58 5.66
CA ILE A 30 -5.40 -6.24 5.29
C ILE A 30 -5.89 -5.69 3.95
N PHE A 31 -5.88 -6.54 2.93
CA PHE A 31 -6.14 -6.18 1.54
C PHE A 31 -7.64 -6.33 1.20
N THR A 32 -8.35 -5.37 0.64
CA THR A 32 -8.00 -3.96 0.44
C THR A 32 -9.27 -3.11 0.39
N TYR A 33 -9.20 -1.93 0.95
CA TYR A 33 -10.22 -0.90 0.76
C TYR A 33 -10.05 -0.27 -0.63
N GLY A 34 -11.17 -0.03 -1.32
CA GLY A 34 -11.21 0.76 -2.55
C GLY A 34 -11.52 2.22 -2.29
N ILE A 35 -11.54 3.02 -3.35
CA ILE A 35 -11.85 4.45 -3.31
C ILE A 35 -12.84 4.86 -4.39
N THR A 36 -13.48 6.02 -4.21
CA THR A 36 -14.20 6.74 -5.26
C THR A 36 -13.44 7.99 -5.70
N SER A 37 -13.78 8.54 -6.85
CA SER A 37 -13.24 9.82 -7.34
C SER A 37 -13.54 11.01 -6.41
N GLU A 38 -14.59 10.91 -5.60
CA GLU A 38 -15.00 11.91 -4.62
C GLU A 38 -14.29 11.77 -3.27
N GLY A 39 -13.43 10.74 -3.08
CA GLY A 39 -12.68 10.49 -1.85
C GLY A 39 -13.43 9.69 -0.78
N ASP A 40 -14.46 8.95 -1.17
CA ASP A 40 -15.10 8.01 -0.26
C ASP A 40 -14.39 6.66 -0.27
N LEU A 41 -14.43 5.94 0.87
CA LEU A 41 -13.88 4.59 1.00
C LEU A 41 -14.92 3.54 0.58
N ILE A 42 -14.46 2.52 -0.15
CA ILE A 42 -15.20 1.28 -0.38
C ILE A 42 -14.71 0.29 0.67
N PRO A 43 -15.52 -0.04 1.70
CA PRO A 43 -15.09 -0.84 2.84
C PRO A 43 -15.04 -2.33 2.53
N ILE A 44 -14.34 -3.06 3.41
CA ILE A 44 -14.28 -4.53 3.42
C ILE A 44 -14.68 -5.08 4.79
N ASP A 45 -14.97 -6.38 4.85
CA ASP A 45 -15.23 -7.11 6.09
C ASP A 45 -13.89 -7.62 6.66
N ASP A 46 -13.28 -6.83 7.53
CA ASP A 46 -11.93 -7.06 8.09
C ASP A 46 -11.90 -7.19 9.63
N GLU A 47 -13.03 -7.08 10.31
CA GLU A 47 -13.11 -7.05 11.77
C GLU A 47 -12.45 -8.27 12.41
N SER A 48 -12.68 -9.46 11.85
CA SER A 48 -12.10 -10.71 12.38
C SER A 48 -10.58 -10.76 12.26
N LEU A 49 -10.01 -10.22 11.19
CA LEU A 49 -8.55 -10.13 11.00
C LEU A 49 -7.93 -9.10 11.94
N ILE A 50 -8.57 -7.95 12.11
CA ILE A 50 -8.14 -6.90 13.05
C ILE A 50 -8.08 -7.45 14.46
N GLU A 51 -9.14 -8.15 14.91
CA GLU A 51 -9.20 -8.76 16.23
C GLU A 51 -8.11 -9.82 16.40
N ALA A 52 -7.96 -10.74 15.45
CA ALA A 52 -6.95 -11.79 15.50
C ALA A 52 -5.52 -11.22 15.55
N ALA A 53 -5.21 -10.21 14.73
CA ALA A 53 -3.92 -9.53 14.74
C ALA A 53 -3.62 -8.94 16.12
N ARG A 54 -4.56 -8.18 16.68
CA ARG A 54 -4.39 -7.53 17.99
C ARG A 54 -4.23 -8.52 19.14
N GLN A 55 -4.98 -9.62 19.15
CA GLN A 55 -4.86 -10.68 20.15
C GLN A 55 -3.46 -11.34 20.12
N ASN A 56 -2.77 -11.29 18.98
CA ASN A 56 -1.41 -11.80 18.81
C ASN A 56 -0.31 -10.73 18.93
N GLY A 57 -0.66 -9.48 19.29
CA GLY A 57 0.29 -8.38 19.41
C GLY A 57 0.79 -7.84 18.06
N VAL A 58 0.11 -8.19 16.98
CA VAL A 58 0.40 -7.71 15.60
C VAL A 58 -0.40 -6.44 15.34
N VAL A 59 0.22 -5.45 14.70
CA VAL A 59 -0.42 -4.18 14.35
C VAL A 59 -1.14 -4.31 13.01
N PRO A 60 -2.49 -4.24 12.96
CA PRO A 60 -3.23 -4.30 11.69
C PRO A 60 -3.17 -2.96 10.96
N LEU A 61 -2.92 -2.99 9.65
CA LEU A 61 -2.94 -1.84 8.76
C LEU A 61 -4.08 -1.97 7.74
N MET A 62 -4.74 -0.85 7.44
CA MET A 62 -5.64 -0.73 6.29
C MET A 62 -4.81 -0.72 5.02
N VAL A 63 -5.03 -1.63 4.08
CA VAL A 63 -4.54 -1.45 2.71
C VAL A 63 -5.55 -0.62 1.94
N LEU A 64 -5.08 0.40 1.24
CA LEU A 64 -5.86 1.31 0.43
C LEU A 64 -5.39 1.24 -1.01
N ALA A 65 -6.23 0.74 -1.92
CA ALA A 65 -5.91 0.64 -3.34
C ALA A 65 -6.83 1.53 -4.20
N ALA A 66 -6.33 1.97 -5.35
CA ALA A 66 -7.13 2.68 -6.34
C ALA A 66 -8.02 1.68 -7.11
N MET A 67 -8.94 1.06 -6.37
CA MET A 67 -9.88 0.05 -6.88
C MET A 67 -11.32 0.53 -6.82
N ASP A 68 -12.08 0.16 -7.87
CA ASP A 68 -13.53 0.35 -7.93
C ASP A 68 -14.28 -0.66 -7.03
N ALA A 69 -15.61 -0.56 -7.01
CA ALA A 69 -16.48 -1.45 -6.23
C ALA A 69 -16.47 -2.91 -6.74
N GLU A 70 -16.06 -3.14 -7.96
CA GLU A 70 -15.92 -4.46 -8.60
C GLU A 70 -14.53 -5.09 -8.30
N GLY A 71 -13.61 -4.35 -7.67
CA GLY A 71 -12.28 -4.82 -7.30
C GLY A 71 -11.25 -4.72 -8.43
N ASN A 72 -11.46 -3.83 -9.40
CA ASN A 72 -10.51 -3.57 -10.46
C ASN A 72 -9.70 -2.30 -10.15
N PHE A 73 -8.40 -2.31 -10.44
CA PHE A 73 -7.61 -1.08 -10.44
C PHE A 73 -8.13 -0.10 -11.49
N ASP A 74 -8.30 1.16 -11.11
CA ASP A 74 -8.81 2.21 -11.99
C ASP A 74 -7.95 3.47 -11.91
N SER A 75 -7.14 3.69 -12.96
CA SER A 75 -6.25 4.86 -13.08
C SER A 75 -7.02 6.18 -13.08
N GLN A 76 -8.24 6.21 -13.65
CA GLN A 76 -9.04 7.44 -13.75
C GLN A 76 -9.62 7.85 -12.40
N ILE A 77 -10.16 6.89 -11.63
CA ILE A 77 -10.64 7.16 -10.24
C ILE A 77 -9.48 7.74 -9.40
N ALA A 78 -8.29 7.15 -9.50
CA ALA A 78 -7.12 7.65 -8.79
C ALA A 78 -6.74 9.06 -9.23
N SER A 79 -6.67 9.32 -10.54
CA SER A 79 -6.31 10.63 -11.09
C SER A 79 -7.32 11.71 -10.68
N ASP A 80 -8.61 11.44 -10.79
CA ASP A 80 -9.67 12.37 -10.40
C ASP A 80 -9.59 12.71 -8.91
N MET A 81 -9.39 11.71 -8.04
CA MET A 81 -9.24 11.92 -6.60
C MET A 81 -7.94 12.69 -6.28
N LEU A 82 -6.81 12.30 -6.87
CA LEU A 82 -5.50 12.93 -6.60
C LEU A 82 -5.45 14.39 -7.04
N ASN A 83 -6.14 14.77 -8.11
CA ASN A 83 -6.14 16.12 -8.64
C ASN A 83 -7.28 17.01 -8.11
N ASN A 84 -8.16 16.46 -7.25
CA ASN A 84 -9.21 17.21 -6.59
C ASN A 84 -8.87 17.43 -5.08
N PRO A 85 -8.54 18.66 -4.66
CA PRO A 85 -8.18 18.93 -3.26
C PRO A 85 -9.26 18.55 -2.24
N GLU A 86 -10.54 18.72 -2.60
CA GLU A 86 -11.67 18.38 -1.70
C GLU A 86 -11.81 16.86 -1.54
N ALA A 87 -11.61 16.10 -2.63
CA ALA A 87 -11.64 14.64 -2.61
C ALA A 87 -10.47 14.08 -1.80
N ARG A 88 -9.25 14.63 -1.97
CA ARG A 88 -8.07 14.23 -1.16
C ARG A 88 -8.30 14.44 0.32
N GLU A 89 -8.75 15.62 0.72
CA GLU A 89 -9.01 15.93 2.13
C GLU A 89 -10.08 15.00 2.70
N ARG A 90 -11.16 14.75 1.95
CA ARG A 90 -12.22 13.83 2.35
C ARG A 90 -11.68 12.40 2.52
N LEU A 91 -10.85 11.93 1.59
CA LEU A 91 -10.25 10.58 1.69
C LEU A 91 -9.35 10.47 2.92
N ILE A 92 -8.50 11.46 3.19
CA ILE A 92 -7.63 11.48 4.37
C ILE A 92 -8.45 11.44 5.66
N GLU A 93 -9.54 12.22 5.76
CA GLU A 93 -10.45 12.18 6.91
C GLU A 93 -11.16 10.84 7.04
N ASN A 94 -11.61 10.24 5.94
CA ASN A 94 -12.25 8.93 5.95
C ASN A 94 -11.27 7.83 6.41
N ILE A 95 -10.01 7.86 5.95
CA ILE A 95 -8.94 6.97 6.41
C ILE A 95 -8.76 7.12 7.93
N LEU A 96 -8.54 8.33 8.42
CA LEU A 96 -8.31 8.59 9.85
C LEU A 96 -9.50 8.12 10.71
N ASN A 97 -10.72 8.44 10.29
CA ASN A 97 -11.93 8.05 11.01
C ASN A 97 -12.10 6.53 11.04
N THR A 98 -11.79 5.83 9.95
CA THR A 98 -11.87 4.36 9.88
C THR A 98 -10.78 3.73 10.75
N ILE A 99 -9.54 4.23 10.72
CA ILE A 99 -8.44 3.78 11.58
C ILE A 99 -8.83 3.87 13.05
N ARG A 100 -9.39 5.00 13.47
CA ARG A 100 -9.85 5.21 14.85
C ARG A 100 -11.00 4.26 15.21
N ALA A 101 -12.01 4.17 14.36
CA ALA A 101 -13.20 3.37 14.63
C ALA A 101 -12.90 1.88 14.72
N LYS A 102 -12.01 1.37 13.88
CA LYS A 102 -11.63 -0.04 13.81
C LYS A 102 -10.38 -0.39 14.62
N ASN A 103 -9.74 0.61 15.26
CA ASN A 103 -8.52 0.41 16.04
C ASN A 103 -7.37 -0.18 15.19
N LEU A 104 -7.21 0.32 13.96
CA LEU A 104 -6.08 0.01 13.09
C LEU A 104 -4.83 0.80 13.53
N GLY A 105 -3.64 0.33 13.16
CA GLY A 105 -2.37 0.99 13.48
C GLY A 105 -1.90 1.99 12.41
N GLY A 106 -2.58 2.05 11.27
CA GLY A 106 -2.22 2.94 10.18
C GLY A 106 -2.79 2.50 8.84
N VAL A 107 -2.25 3.07 7.77
CA VAL A 107 -2.62 2.79 6.39
C VAL A 107 -1.40 2.36 5.58
N ASP A 108 -1.60 1.45 4.64
CA ASP A 108 -0.65 0.99 3.64
C ASP A 108 -1.24 1.35 2.26
N ILE A 109 -0.68 2.37 1.61
CA ILE A 109 -1.22 2.93 0.37
C ILE A 109 -0.62 2.15 -0.80
N ASP A 110 -1.46 1.45 -1.54
CA ASP A 110 -1.11 0.55 -2.65
C ASP A 110 -1.82 0.97 -3.94
N PHE A 111 -1.46 2.16 -4.43
CA PHE A 111 -2.01 2.68 -5.68
C PHE A 111 -1.13 2.24 -6.85
N GLU A 112 -1.67 1.36 -7.67
CA GLU A 112 -1.00 0.85 -8.86
C GLU A 112 -1.60 1.44 -10.14
N PHE A 113 -0.87 1.33 -11.26
CA PHE A 113 -1.31 1.73 -12.60
C PHE A 113 -1.76 3.19 -12.71
N LEU A 114 -1.10 4.09 -11.98
CA LEU A 114 -1.37 5.53 -12.05
C LEU A 114 -0.78 6.15 -13.32
N TYR A 115 -1.41 7.23 -13.81
CA TYR A 115 -0.84 8.01 -14.92
C TYR A 115 0.49 8.68 -14.50
N ALA A 116 1.42 8.81 -15.44
CA ALA A 116 2.73 9.40 -15.19
C ALA A 116 2.66 10.85 -14.69
N GLU A 117 1.67 11.60 -15.17
CA GLU A 117 1.38 12.97 -14.75
C GLU A 117 0.92 13.11 -13.31
N ASP A 118 0.42 12.04 -12.69
CA ASP A 118 -0.04 12.04 -11.30
C ASP A 118 1.08 11.79 -10.27
N ARG A 119 2.32 11.60 -10.71
CA ARG A 119 3.49 11.30 -9.87
C ARG A 119 3.61 12.21 -8.64
N GLU A 120 3.60 13.53 -8.86
CA GLU A 120 3.74 14.51 -7.78
C GLU A 120 2.48 14.61 -6.92
N ALA A 121 1.29 14.50 -7.53
CA ALA A 121 0.03 14.49 -6.81
C ALA A 121 -0.08 13.28 -5.87
N TYR A 122 0.39 12.12 -6.33
CA TYR A 122 0.44 10.90 -5.52
C TYR A 122 1.38 11.05 -4.32
N ALA A 123 2.62 11.50 -4.54
CA ALA A 123 3.56 11.75 -3.44
C ALA A 123 3.03 12.78 -2.46
N SER A 124 2.40 13.86 -2.95
CA SER A 124 1.74 14.86 -2.12
C SER A 124 0.60 14.29 -1.28
N PHE A 125 -0.21 13.39 -1.84
CA PHE A 125 -1.28 12.70 -1.11
C PHE A 125 -0.73 11.82 0.02
N VAL A 126 0.31 11.04 -0.25
CA VAL A 126 0.99 10.21 0.76
C VAL A 126 1.55 11.08 1.90
N ASP A 127 2.24 12.18 1.57
CA ASP A 127 2.80 13.09 2.58
C ASP A 127 1.72 13.80 3.42
N GLN A 128 0.63 14.28 2.79
CA GLN A 128 -0.51 14.87 3.50
C GLN A 128 -1.16 13.86 4.44
N THR A 129 -1.33 12.61 3.98
CA THR A 129 -1.84 11.52 4.80
C THR A 129 -0.93 11.29 6.00
N ARG A 130 0.40 11.23 5.79
CA ARG A 130 1.37 11.07 6.88
C ARG A 130 1.33 12.22 7.87
N GLN A 131 1.29 13.47 7.39
CA GLN A 131 1.20 14.65 8.24
C GLN A 131 -0.07 14.65 9.11
N ARG A 132 -1.16 14.09 8.58
CA ARG A 132 -2.44 14.00 9.29
C ARG A 132 -2.50 12.86 10.30
N LEU A 133 -1.87 11.72 10.01
CA LEU A 133 -1.94 10.49 10.81
C LEU A 133 -0.85 10.39 11.87
N ASN A 134 0.39 10.80 11.57
CA ASN A 134 1.53 10.64 12.49
C ASN A 134 1.39 11.36 13.85
N PRO A 135 0.74 12.55 13.96
CA PRO A 135 0.51 13.17 15.27
C PRO A 135 -0.31 12.33 16.24
N GLU A 136 -1.08 11.36 15.72
CA GLU A 136 -1.86 10.41 16.51
C GLU A 136 -1.17 9.05 16.67
N GLY A 137 0.05 8.91 16.16
CA GLY A 137 0.86 7.69 16.28
C GLY A 137 0.56 6.62 15.23
N TYR A 138 -0.22 6.92 14.19
CA TYR A 138 -0.53 5.98 13.13
C TYR A 138 0.55 5.97 12.05
N ILE A 139 0.85 4.78 11.51
CA ILE A 139 1.85 4.56 10.47
C ILE A 139 1.24 4.82 9.09
N VAL A 140 2.05 5.40 8.18
CA VAL A 140 1.75 5.46 6.75
C VAL A 140 2.83 4.69 5.99
N ALA A 141 2.44 3.56 5.41
CA ALA A 141 3.25 2.79 4.49
C ALA A 141 2.82 3.05 3.04
N VAL A 142 3.70 2.77 2.09
CA VAL A 142 3.40 2.81 0.66
C VAL A 142 4.01 1.62 -0.05
N ALA A 143 3.24 0.98 -0.93
CA ALA A 143 3.71 -0.08 -1.81
C ALA A 143 4.13 0.51 -3.17
N LEU A 144 5.30 0.14 -3.66
CA LEU A 144 5.88 0.66 -4.90
C LEU A 144 6.27 -0.45 -5.85
N ALA A 145 6.04 -0.23 -7.13
CA ALA A 145 6.49 -1.09 -8.22
C ALA A 145 8.02 -1.28 -8.21
N PRO A 146 8.52 -2.46 -8.60
CA PRO A 146 9.95 -2.80 -8.49
C PRO A 146 10.78 -2.16 -9.61
N LYS A 147 11.27 -0.93 -9.39
CA LYS A 147 12.11 -0.19 -10.33
C LYS A 147 13.60 -0.51 -10.14
N THR A 148 14.36 -0.44 -11.23
CA THR A 148 15.81 -0.58 -11.24
C THR A 148 16.54 0.68 -11.71
N TYR A 149 15.80 1.71 -12.10
CA TYR A 149 16.27 3.06 -12.44
C TYR A 149 15.09 4.05 -12.48
N ALA A 150 15.39 5.35 -12.40
CA ALA A 150 14.38 6.42 -12.23
C ALA A 150 13.33 6.44 -13.34
N GLU A 151 13.77 6.49 -14.59
CA GLU A 151 12.91 6.66 -15.78
C GLU A 151 12.42 5.31 -16.35
N GLN A 152 12.16 4.31 -15.48
CA GLN A 152 11.65 3.01 -15.95
C GLN A 152 10.24 3.19 -16.51
N PRO A 153 10.03 2.86 -17.81
CA PRO A 153 8.77 3.13 -18.49
C PRO A 153 7.69 2.11 -18.15
N GLY A 154 6.45 2.55 -18.22
CA GLY A 154 5.24 1.73 -18.06
C GLY A 154 4.30 2.27 -17.00
N LEU A 155 3.00 2.07 -17.21
CA LEU A 155 1.92 2.57 -16.36
C LEU A 155 2.06 2.18 -14.89
N LEU A 156 2.66 1.01 -14.59
CA LEU A 156 2.93 0.56 -13.24
C LEU A 156 4.08 1.33 -12.57
N TYR A 157 5.00 1.92 -13.34
CA TYR A 157 6.29 2.41 -12.82
C TYR A 157 6.43 3.93 -12.78
N GLU A 158 5.85 4.63 -13.76
CA GLU A 158 6.20 6.04 -14.04
C GLU A 158 5.73 7.00 -12.94
N SER A 159 4.64 6.68 -12.26
CA SER A 159 4.13 7.46 -11.11
C SER A 159 4.81 7.13 -9.78
N HIS A 160 5.55 6.01 -9.70
CA HIS A 160 6.24 5.58 -8.49
C HIS A 160 7.66 6.18 -8.42
N ASP A 161 7.75 7.40 -7.90
CA ASP A 161 9.02 8.08 -7.66
C ASP A 161 9.56 7.69 -6.28
N TYR A 162 10.68 6.94 -6.26
CA TYR A 162 11.24 6.41 -5.02
C TYR A 162 11.73 7.52 -4.08
N GLY A 163 12.34 8.59 -4.62
CA GLY A 163 12.83 9.70 -3.82
C GLY A 163 11.71 10.51 -3.16
N LEU A 164 10.64 10.78 -3.90
CA LEU A 164 9.46 11.48 -3.36
C LEU A 164 8.73 10.61 -2.33
N MET A 165 8.55 9.31 -2.61
CA MET A 165 7.84 8.38 -1.72
C MET A 165 8.62 8.09 -0.44
N GLY A 166 9.96 7.96 -0.50
CA GLY A 166 10.80 7.81 0.67
C GLY A 166 10.72 8.98 1.64
N GLN A 167 10.49 10.21 1.12
CA GLN A 167 10.25 11.40 1.94
C GLN A 167 8.82 11.49 2.46
N ALA A 168 7.86 10.97 1.71
CA ALA A 168 6.43 11.09 1.99
C ALA A 168 5.90 10.05 2.99
N ALA A 169 6.44 8.83 3.03
CA ALA A 169 5.95 7.72 3.85
C ALA A 169 6.81 7.44 5.08
N ASN A 170 6.31 6.64 6.03
CA ASN A 170 7.09 6.10 7.14
C ASN A 170 7.79 4.79 6.77
N LEU A 171 7.16 3.99 5.92
CA LEU A 171 7.65 2.70 5.44
C LEU A 171 7.40 2.60 3.94
N VAL A 172 8.33 1.99 3.24
CA VAL A 172 8.20 1.70 1.80
C VAL A 172 8.34 0.20 1.59
N LEU A 173 7.34 -0.41 0.95
CA LEU A 173 7.41 -1.76 0.43
C LEU A 173 7.82 -1.69 -1.04
N LEU A 174 8.87 -2.38 -1.44
CA LEU A 174 9.20 -2.60 -2.85
C LEU A 174 8.64 -3.96 -3.27
N MET A 175 7.68 -3.98 -4.19
CA MET A 175 6.98 -5.20 -4.63
C MET A 175 7.86 -6.08 -5.51
N THR A 176 8.92 -6.65 -4.93
CA THR A 176 9.94 -7.46 -5.61
C THR A 176 9.51 -8.89 -5.85
N TYR A 177 8.28 -9.10 -6.31
CA TYR A 177 7.67 -10.41 -6.57
C TYR A 177 6.81 -10.36 -7.85
N GLU A 178 6.18 -11.49 -8.22
CA GLU A 178 5.36 -11.66 -9.43
C GLU A 178 6.11 -11.39 -10.74
N TRP A 179 7.41 -11.78 -10.81
CA TRP A 179 8.24 -11.57 -11.99
C TRP A 179 7.80 -12.39 -13.21
N GLY A 180 7.04 -13.45 -13.01
CA GLY A 180 6.48 -14.26 -14.09
C GLY A 180 5.27 -13.60 -14.73
N TYR A 181 5.26 -13.50 -16.06
CA TYR A 181 4.10 -13.05 -16.80
C TYR A 181 3.26 -14.23 -17.28
N ARG A 182 1.92 -14.14 -17.15
CA ARG A 182 0.98 -15.25 -17.47
C ARG A 182 1.17 -15.84 -18.87
N PHE A 183 1.53 -15.05 -19.86
CA PHE A 183 1.72 -15.44 -21.25
C PHE A 183 3.19 -15.50 -21.67
N GLY A 184 4.12 -15.36 -20.71
CA GLY A 184 5.56 -15.45 -20.90
C GLY A 184 6.12 -16.81 -20.47
N PRO A 185 7.45 -16.99 -20.57
CA PRO A 185 8.11 -18.18 -20.03
C PRO A 185 7.96 -18.25 -18.50
N PRO A 186 7.92 -19.44 -17.92
CA PRO A 186 7.91 -19.60 -16.46
C PRO A 186 9.15 -18.93 -15.83
N MET A 187 8.93 -18.15 -14.79
CA MET A 187 9.97 -17.47 -14.01
C MET A 187 9.78 -17.72 -12.52
N ALA A 188 10.83 -17.52 -11.74
CA ALA A 188 10.71 -17.49 -10.29
C ALA A 188 9.84 -16.28 -9.89
N VAL A 189 9.00 -16.43 -8.86
CA VAL A 189 8.14 -15.35 -8.37
C VAL A 189 8.97 -14.14 -7.92
N ALA A 190 10.08 -14.38 -7.21
CA ALA A 190 11.02 -13.36 -6.74
C ALA A 190 12.47 -13.78 -7.05
N PRO A 191 12.96 -13.62 -8.30
CA PRO A 191 14.33 -13.97 -8.66
C PRO A 191 15.32 -13.12 -7.88
N VAL A 192 16.24 -13.73 -7.16
CA VAL A 192 17.13 -13.04 -6.21
C VAL A 192 18.02 -11.95 -6.87
N ASP A 193 18.41 -12.17 -8.12
CA ASP A 193 19.18 -11.21 -8.91
C ASP A 193 18.35 -9.96 -9.24
N GLN A 194 17.07 -10.12 -9.56
CA GLN A 194 16.16 -9.01 -9.83
C GLN A 194 15.80 -8.28 -8.53
N VAL A 195 15.50 -9.01 -7.46
CA VAL A 195 15.27 -8.42 -6.13
C VAL A 195 16.46 -7.55 -5.72
N ARG A 196 17.70 -8.07 -5.87
CA ARG A 196 18.92 -7.32 -5.57
C ARG A 196 19.02 -6.02 -6.38
N ARG A 197 18.76 -6.06 -7.69
CA ARG A 197 18.82 -4.86 -8.55
C ARG A 197 17.83 -3.78 -8.11
N VAL A 198 16.62 -4.16 -7.71
CA VAL A 198 15.62 -3.22 -7.20
C VAL A 198 16.07 -2.63 -5.87
N LEU A 199 16.60 -3.45 -4.96
CA LEU A 199 17.10 -2.99 -3.66
C LEU A 199 18.33 -2.08 -3.83
N ASP A 200 19.28 -2.44 -4.71
CA ASP A 200 20.46 -1.63 -4.98
C ASP A 200 20.08 -0.23 -5.50
N TYR A 201 19.05 -0.13 -6.33
CA TYR A 201 18.49 1.16 -6.75
C TYR A 201 17.71 1.84 -5.61
N GLY A 202 16.81 1.11 -4.94
CA GLY A 202 15.95 1.65 -3.89
C GLY A 202 16.72 2.33 -2.76
N ILE A 203 17.79 1.72 -2.26
CA ILE A 203 18.62 2.29 -1.17
C ILE A 203 19.38 3.56 -1.56
N THR A 204 19.46 3.91 -2.84
CA THR A 204 20.07 5.18 -3.29
C THR A 204 19.07 6.33 -3.36
N GLU A 205 17.78 6.02 -3.41
CA GLU A 205 16.70 6.99 -3.64
C GLU A 205 15.81 7.24 -2.40
N ILE A 206 15.54 6.17 -1.62
CA ILE A 206 14.61 6.17 -0.47
C ILE A 206 15.30 6.61 0.82
#